data_c3bb65c8267f70b1c7d0f64ed4dfe54e
#
_entry.id   c3bb65c8267f70b1c7d0f64ed4dfe54e
#
_cell.length_a   1.000
_cell.length_b   1.000
_cell.length_c   1.000
_cell.angle_alpha   90.00
_cell.angle_beta   90.00
_cell.angle_gamma   90.00
#
_symmetry.space_group_name_H-M   'P 1'
#
loop_
_entity.id
_entity.type
_entity.pdbx_description
1 polymer ?
#
loop_
_entity_poly.entity_id
_entity_poly.type
_entity_poly.pdbx_seq_one_letter_code
_entity_poly.pdbx_strand_id
1 'polypeptide(L)'
;GRAILGKMTVLENLEMGAFQRKDVQGIKDDMEKMMTWFPILKERLDQLGGTMSGGQQQMLSIARALMSRPKLLLLDEPSMGLAPIVVSDIFKVIRQINQEGTTVLIVEQNVKQALKIADYGYVLEVGQIVHEGTGEALLNDERVKEAYLGGRKHA
;
A
#
# COMPACT_ATOMS: atom_id res chain seq x y z
N GLY A 1 11.45 -4.65 0.76
CA GLY A 1 11.14 -5.79 -0.14
C GLY A 1 9.78 -6.38 0.18
N ARG A 2 9.16 -7.03 -0.80
CA ARG A 2 7.83 -7.66 -0.64
C ARG A 2 7.90 -8.78 0.39
N ALA A 3 7.37 -8.54 1.57
CA ALA A 3 7.44 -9.48 2.70
C ALA A 3 6.33 -10.54 2.56
N ILE A 4 6.50 -11.54 1.69
CA ILE A 4 5.58 -12.67 1.55
C ILE A 4 6.25 -13.98 1.98
N LEU A 5 5.44 -14.98 2.34
CA LEU A 5 5.90 -16.33 2.61
C LEU A 5 5.78 -17.13 1.30
N GLY A 6 6.84 -17.08 0.48
CA GLY A 6 6.82 -17.56 -0.90
C GLY A 6 6.56 -19.05 -1.08
N LYS A 7 6.85 -19.89 -0.07
CA LYS A 7 6.58 -21.34 -0.06
C LYS A 7 5.18 -21.69 0.46
N MET A 8 4.43 -20.72 0.93
CA MET A 8 3.04 -20.86 1.35
C MET A 8 2.11 -20.41 0.24
N THR A 9 0.90 -20.96 0.20
CA THR A 9 -0.17 -20.51 -0.70
C THR A 9 -0.65 -19.11 -0.33
N VAL A 10 -1.48 -18.52 -1.20
CA VAL A 10 -2.15 -17.24 -0.91
C VAL A 10 -2.99 -17.37 0.36
N LEU A 11 -3.79 -18.42 0.47
CA LEU A 11 -4.63 -18.67 1.64
C LEU A 11 -3.80 -18.77 2.92
N GLU A 12 -2.76 -19.60 2.93
CA GLU A 12 -1.87 -19.77 4.08
C GLU A 12 -1.16 -18.45 4.47
N ASN A 13 -0.77 -17.63 3.49
CA ASN A 13 -0.24 -16.29 3.79
C ASN A 13 -1.24 -15.41 4.52
N LEU A 14 -2.52 -15.40 4.10
CA LEU A 14 -3.56 -14.63 4.76
C LEU A 14 -3.85 -15.14 6.18
N GLU A 15 -3.95 -16.46 6.35
CA GLU A 15 -4.12 -17.10 7.66
C GLU A 15 -2.98 -16.76 8.63
N MET A 16 -1.73 -16.77 8.12
CA MET A 16 -0.57 -16.35 8.90
C MET A 16 -0.64 -14.90 9.36
N GLY A 17 -1.28 -14.01 8.58
CA GLY A 17 -1.53 -12.64 9.00
C GLY A 17 -2.44 -12.55 10.23
N ALA A 18 -3.35 -13.50 10.40
CA ALA A 18 -4.27 -13.59 11.53
C ALA A 18 -3.78 -14.51 12.66
N PHE A 19 -2.57 -15.05 12.60
CA PHE A 19 -2.07 -16.12 13.47
C PHE A 19 -2.23 -15.85 14.97
N GLN A 20 -2.10 -14.60 15.41
CA GLN A 20 -2.23 -14.23 16.83
C GLN A 20 -3.68 -14.00 17.28
N ARG A 21 -4.64 -14.01 16.35
CA ARG A 21 -6.05 -13.72 16.62
C ARG A 21 -6.80 -15.00 17.01
N LYS A 22 -7.86 -14.81 17.80
CA LYS A 22 -8.71 -15.91 18.28
C LYS A 22 -10.19 -15.73 17.89
N ASP A 23 -10.53 -14.59 17.28
CA ASP A 23 -11.89 -14.24 16.86
C ASP A 23 -12.23 -14.89 15.51
N VAL A 24 -12.60 -16.15 15.53
CA VAL A 24 -12.80 -16.97 14.31
C VAL A 24 -13.73 -16.29 13.30
N GLN A 25 -14.86 -15.72 13.74
CA GLN A 25 -15.79 -15.04 12.84
C GLN A 25 -15.14 -13.78 12.25
N GLY A 26 -14.50 -12.94 13.05
CA GLY A 26 -13.82 -11.76 12.57
C GLY A 26 -12.68 -12.06 11.59
N ILE A 27 -11.98 -13.19 11.74
CA ILE A 27 -10.96 -13.64 10.78
C ILE A 27 -11.61 -13.98 9.43
N LYS A 28 -12.78 -14.68 9.44
CA LYS A 28 -13.52 -14.99 8.21
C LYS A 28 -14.00 -13.73 7.49
N ASP A 29 -14.58 -12.80 8.25
CA ASP A 29 -15.09 -11.53 7.71
C ASP A 29 -13.95 -10.72 7.06
N ASP A 30 -12.78 -10.66 7.72
CA ASP A 30 -11.60 -9.97 7.17
C ASP A 30 -11.03 -10.70 5.96
N MET A 31 -11.05 -12.03 5.93
CA MET A 31 -10.64 -12.81 4.77
C MET A 31 -11.51 -12.47 3.54
N GLU A 32 -12.84 -12.46 3.70
CA GLU A 32 -13.76 -12.06 2.63
C GLU A 32 -13.54 -10.62 2.18
N LYS A 33 -13.25 -9.74 3.12
CA LYS A 33 -12.90 -8.34 2.84
C LYS A 33 -11.62 -8.23 2.01
N MET A 34 -10.56 -8.97 2.36
CA MET A 34 -9.32 -8.99 1.58
C MET A 34 -9.57 -9.51 0.15
N MET A 35 -10.43 -10.50 -0.03
CA MET A 35 -10.81 -11.02 -1.34
C MET A 35 -11.66 -10.02 -2.14
N THR A 36 -12.41 -9.15 -1.47
CA THR A 36 -13.16 -8.06 -2.10
C THR A 36 -12.23 -6.93 -2.57
N TRP A 37 -11.27 -6.56 -1.75
CA TRP A 37 -10.31 -5.49 -2.08
C TRP A 37 -9.27 -5.93 -3.10
N PHE A 38 -8.90 -7.21 -3.11
CA PHE A 38 -7.93 -7.81 -4.00
C PHE A 38 -8.51 -9.07 -4.67
N PRO A 39 -9.42 -8.93 -5.65
CA PRO A 39 -10.12 -10.06 -6.27
C PRO A 39 -9.18 -11.15 -6.83
N ILE A 40 -8.01 -10.74 -7.30
CA ILE A 40 -6.99 -11.66 -7.82
C ILE A 40 -6.51 -12.66 -6.76
N LEU A 41 -6.54 -12.32 -5.48
CA LEU A 41 -6.16 -13.24 -4.40
C LEU A 41 -7.20 -14.35 -4.26
N LYS A 42 -8.50 -14.02 -4.42
CA LYS A 42 -9.60 -14.99 -4.40
C LYS A 42 -9.46 -16.03 -5.51
N GLU A 43 -9.05 -15.60 -6.70
CA GLU A 43 -8.89 -16.48 -7.87
C GLU A 43 -7.69 -17.42 -7.74
N ARG A 44 -6.79 -17.17 -6.78
CA ARG A 44 -5.47 -17.81 -6.69
C ARG A 44 -5.14 -18.34 -5.29
N LEU A 45 -6.17 -18.71 -4.51
CA LEU A 45 -6.00 -19.10 -3.09
C LEU A 45 -4.99 -20.24 -2.90
N ASP A 46 -4.97 -21.21 -3.80
CA ASP A 46 -4.09 -22.39 -3.73
C ASP A 46 -2.74 -22.18 -4.43
N GLN A 47 -2.51 -20.99 -5.04
CA GLN A 47 -1.24 -20.69 -5.70
C GLN A 47 -0.18 -20.33 -4.66
N LEU A 48 1.05 -20.84 -4.85
CA LEU A 48 2.20 -20.43 -4.02
C LEU A 48 2.50 -18.94 -4.21
N GLY A 49 2.61 -18.19 -3.11
CA GLY A 49 2.86 -16.75 -3.13
C GLY A 49 4.11 -16.38 -3.94
N GLY A 50 5.18 -17.18 -3.86
CA GLY A 50 6.41 -16.94 -4.59
C GLY A 50 6.29 -17.04 -6.12
N THR A 51 5.23 -17.66 -6.64
CA THR A 51 4.98 -17.80 -8.09
C THR A 51 4.08 -16.70 -8.67
N MET A 52 3.59 -15.82 -7.83
CA MET A 52 2.76 -14.68 -8.22
C MET A 52 3.58 -13.57 -8.88
N SER A 53 2.94 -12.75 -9.72
CA SER A 53 3.58 -11.55 -10.25
C SER A 53 3.94 -10.56 -9.12
N GLY A 54 4.88 -9.65 -9.39
CA GLY A 54 5.30 -8.67 -8.38
C GLY A 54 4.16 -7.83 -7.82
N GLY A 55 3.20 -7.41 -8.64
CA GLY A 55 2.02 -6.66 -8.20
C GLY A 55 1.08 -7.50 -7.34
N GLN A 56 0.87 -8.77 -7.70
CA GLN A 56 0.07 -9.69 -6.91
C GLN A 56 0.72 -10.00 -5.56
N GLN A 57 2.06 -10.16 -5.53
CA GLN A 57 2.81 -10.31 -4.28
C GLN A 57 2.67 -9.08 -3.38
N GLN A 58 2.66 -7.89 -3.95
CA GLN A 58 2.44 -6.65 -3.19
C GLN A 58 1.03 -6.62 -2.58
N MET A 59 0.01 -6.95 -3.37
CA MET A 59 -1.38 -7.07 -2.88
C MET A 59 -1.49 -8.10 -1.75
N LEU A 60 -0.87 -9.28 -1.91
CA LEU A 60 -0.84 -10.33 -0.89
C LEU A 60 -0.13 -9.86 0.39
N SER A 61 0.97 -9.14 0.27
CA SER A 61 1.72 -8.59 1.41
C SER A 61 0.87 -7.61 2.23
N ILE A 62 0.16 -6.70 1.55
CA ILE A 62 -0.75 -5.74 2.19
C ILE A 62 -1.93 -6.47 2.84
N ALA A 63 -2.59 -7.37 2.11
CA ALA A 63 -3.72 -8.15 2.62
C ALA A 63 -3.32 -8.96 3.87
N ARG A 64 -2.17 -9.63 3.85
CA ARG A 64 -1.66 -10.35 5.01
C ARG A 64 -1.42 -9.45 6.21
N ALA A 65 -0.85 -8.27 6.01
CA ALA A 65 -0.65 -7.31 7.10
C ALA A 65 -1.98 -6.87 7.72
N LEU A 66 -3.01 -6.65 6.88
CA LEU A 66 -4.34 -6.23 7.33
C LEU A 66 -5.09 -7.31 8.11
N MET A 67 -4.81 -8.59 7.86
CA MET A 67 -5.41 -9.70 8.61
C MET A 67 -5.11 -9.65 10.12
N SER A 68 -4.06 -8.92 10.54
CA SER A 68 -3.77 -8.68 11.96
C SER A 68 -4.60 -7.56 12.61
N ARG A 69 -5.44 -6.84 11.83
CA ARG A 69 -6.16 -5.62 12.25
C ARG A 69 -5.23 -4.56 12.85
N PRO A 70 -4.21 -4.10 12.13
CA PRO A 70 -3.24 -3.15 12.65
C PRO A 70 -3.89 -1.79 12.88
N LYS A 71 -3.45 -1.06 13.92
CA LYS A 71 -3.79 0.36 14.11
C LYS A 71 -2.95 1.27 13.20
N LEU A 72 -1.75 0.80 12.84
CA LEU A 72 -0.81 1.50 11.97
C LEU A 72 -0.25 0.53 10.93
N LEU A 73 -0.41 0.86 9.65
CA LEU A 73 0.18 0.16 8.52
C LEU A 73 1.35 0.95 7.97
N LEU A 74 2.52 0.32 7.89
CA LEU A 74 3.74 0.92 7.34
C LEU A 74 4.00 0.33 5.95
N LEU A 75 4.11 1.18 4.93
CA LEU A 75 4.35 0.80 3.55
C LEU A 75 5.61 1.50 3.02
N ASP A 76 6.59 0.71 2.63
CA ASP A 76 7.85 1.19 2.06
C ASP A 76 7.86 0.91 0.56
N GLU A 77 7.80 1.97 -0.23
CA GLU A 77 7.77 1.98 -1.70
C GLU A 77 6.79 0.95 -2.31
N PRO A 78 5.49 0.95 -1.89
CA PRO A 78 4.54 -0.06 -2.33
C PRO A 78 4.27 -0.07 -3.84
N SER A 79 4.64 1.01 -4.57
CA SER A 79 4.46 1.12 -6.02
C SER A 79 5.68 0.70 -6.84
N MET A 80 6.83 0.47 -6.21
CA MET A 80 8.09 0.28 -6.91
C MET A 80 8.10 -0.94 -7.83
N GLY A 81 8.43 -0.72 -9.11
CA GLY A 81 8.57 -1.78 -10.12
C GLY A 81 7.23 -2.43 -10.53
N LEU A 82 6.11 -1.73 -10.33
CA LEU A 82 4.78 -2.21 -10.70
C LEU A 82 4.24 -1.48 -11.94
N ALA A 83 3.37 -2.16 -12.69
CA ALA A 83 2.65 -1.55 -13.81
C ALA A 83 1.72 -0.44 -13.31
N PRO A 84 1.53 0.66 -14.08
CA PRO A 84 0.73 1.82 -13.65
C PRO A 84 -0.70 1.48 -13.19
N ILE A 85 -1.33 0.51 -13.83
CA ILE A 85 -2.69 0.06 -13.45
C ILE A 85 -2.69 -0.57 -12.06
N VAL A 86 -1.70 -1.41 -11.75
CA VAL A 86 -1.55 -2.06 -10.45
C VAL A 86 -1.26 -1.03 -9.35
N VAL A 87 -0.42 -0.03 -9.66
CA VAL A 87 -0.15 1.10 -8.76
C VAL A 87 -1.44 1.82 -8.40
N SER A 88 -2.25 2.16 -9.42
CA SER A 88 -3.54 2.83 -9.20
C SER A 88 -4.45 2.03 -8.25
N ASP A 89 -4.53 0.72 -8.44
CA ASP A 89 -5.40 -0.13 -7.62
C ASP A 89 -4.88 -0.26 -6.19
N ILE A 90 -3.57 -0.39 -5.99
CA ILE A 90 -2.96 -0.40 -4.66
C ILE A 90 -3.25 0.92 -3.92
N PHE A 91 -3.08 2.08 -4.56
CA PHE A 91 -3.34 3.37 -3.92
C PHE A 91 -4.83 3.58 -3.59
N LYS A 92 -5.76 3.08 -4.40
CA LYS A 92 -7.19 3.06 -4.06
C LYS A 92 -7.46 2.27 -2.79
N VAL A 93 -6.90 1.07 -2.70
CA VAL A 93 -7.06 0.22 -1.51
C VAL A 93 -6.42 0.87 -0.28
N ILE A 94 -5.22 1.47 -0.41
CA ILE A 94 -4.57 2.19 0.70
C ILE A 94 -5.46 3.31 1.23
N ARG A 95 -6.09 4.10 0.34
CA ARG A 95 -7.04 5.14 0.75
C ARG A 95 -8.24 4.55 1.48
N GLN A 96 -8.78 3.43 1.02
CA GLN A 96 -9.91 2.75 1.66
C GLN A 96 -9.54 2.23 3.06
N ILE A 97 -8.35 1.64 3.22
CA ILE A 97 -7.80 1.21 4.51
C ILE A 97 -7.78 2.37 5.52
N ASN A 98 -7.32 3.53 5.09
CA ASN A 98 -7.28 4.72 5.93
C ASN A 98 -8.69 5.22 6.28
N GLN A 99 -9.61 5.28 5.32
CA GLN A 99 -11.01 5.67 5.55
C GLN A 99 -11.73 4.76 6.55
N GLU A 100 -11.33 3.51 6.67
CA GLU A 100 -11.84 2.57 7.66
C GLU A 100 -11.16 2.67 9.04
N GLY A 101 -10.30 3.65 9.23
CA GLY A 101 -9.71 4.01 10.52
C GLY A 101 -8.32 3.44 10.80
N THR A 102 -7.69 2.75 9.85
CA THR A 102 -6.28 2.36 9.99
C THR A 102 -5.37 3.52 9.61
N THR A 103 -4.50 3.94 10.51
CA THR A 103 -3.47 4.92 10.19
C THR A 103 -2.47 4.30 9.20
N VAL A 104 -2.11 5.03 8.15
CA VAL A 104 -1.16 4.54 7.15
C VAL A 104 0.01 5.50 7.03
N LEU A 105 1.23 5.00 7.16
CA LEU A 105 2.46 5.72 6.83
C LEU A 105 3.07 5.10 5.57
N ILE A 106 3.23 5.94 4.53
CA ILE A 106 3.77 5.52 3.23
C ILE A 106 5.08 6.26 3.00
N VAL A 107 6.13 5.53 2.64
CA VAL A 107 7.33 6.07 2.03
C VAL A 107 7.25 5.79 0.53
N GLU A 108 7.34 6.81 -0.32
CA GLU A 108 7.16 6.70 -1.76
C GLU A 108 8.04 7.69 -2.54
N GLN A 109 8.55 7.24 -3.67
CA GLN A 109 9.21 8.09 -4.66
C GLN A 109 8.19 8.66 -5.66
N ASN A 110 7.04 8.02 -5.83
CA ASN A 110 5.95 8.51 -6.67
C ASN A 110 5.16 9.59 -5.93
N VAL A 111 5.78 10.76 -5.76
CA VAL A 111 5.26 11.90 -4.99
C VAL A 111 3.84 12.25 -5.40
N LYS A 112 3.54 12.29 -6.71
CA LYS A 112 2.22 12.65 -7.23
C LYS A 112 1.12 11.69 -6.76
N GLN A 113 1.39 10.39 -6.75
CA GLN A 113 0.39 9.40 -6.31
C GLN A 113 0.23 9.41 -4.79
N ALA A 114 1.33 9.49 -4.06
CA ALA A 114 1.31 9.54 -2.61
C ALA A 114 0.54 10.76 -2.08
N LEU A 115 0.87 11.97 -2.59
CA LEU A 115 0.23 13.21 -2.14
C LEU A 115 -1.26 13.29 -2.49
N LYS A 116 -1.73 12.62 -3.55
CA LYS A 116 -3.17 12.58 -3.89
C LYS A 116 -4.03 11.91 -2.84
N ILE A 117 -3.47 11.00 -2.06
CA ILE A 117 -4.20 10.24 -1.04
C ILE A 117 -3.79 10.60 0.39
N ALA A 118 -2.70 11.36 0.56
CA ALA A 118 -2.17 11.72 1.86
C ALA A 118 -2.97 12.86 2.50
N ASP A 119 -3.31 12.69 3.78
CA ASP A 119 -3.84 13.78 4.60
C ASP A 119 -2.73 14.78 4.92
N TYR A 120 -1.51 14.29 5.17
CA TYR A 120 -0.33 15.08 5.46
C TYR A 120 0.92 14.42 4.86
N GLY A 121 1.87 15.22 4.40
CA GLY A 121 3.11 14.75 3.79
C GLY A 121 4.35 15.47 4.30
N TYR A 122 5.47 14.75 4.26
CA TYR A 122 6.82 15.24 4.51
C TYR A 122 7.69 14.94 3.29
N VAL A 123 8.34 15.97 2.74
CA VAL A 123 9.31 15.81 1.65
C VAL A 123 10.71 15.81 2.25
N LEU A 124 11.43 14.72 2.04
CA LEU A 124 12.77 14.53 2.56
C LEU A 124 13.81 14.66 1.44
N GLU A 125 14.86 15.44 1.71
CA GLU A 125 16.08 15.51 0.90
C GLU A 125 17.31 15.30 1.79
N VAL A 126 18.18 14.39 1.39
CA VAL A 126 19.43 14.09 2.11
C VAL A 126 19.20 13.91 3.63
N GLY A 127 18.09 13.22 3.99
CA GLY A 127 17.76 12.94 5.40
C GLY A 127 17.15 14.11 6.18
N GLN A 128 16.85 15.25 5.53
CA GLN A 128 16.21 16.40 6.15
C GLN A 128 14.82 16.64 5.56
N ILE A 129 13.87 17.09 6.39
CA ILE A 129 12.56 17.54 5.93
C ILE A 129 12.71 18.92 5.31
N VAL A 130 12.46 19.04 4.01
CA VAL A 130 12.56 20.31 3.27
C VAL A 130 11.21 20.97 3.04
N HIS A 131 10.12 20.18 2.95
CA HIS A 131 8.74 20.66 2.87
C HIS A 131 7.83 19.74 3.68
N GLU A 132 6.78 20.31 4.25
CA GLU A 132 5.72 19.58 4.92
C GLU A 132 4.37 20.29 4.77
N GLY A 133 3.28 19.56 4.84
CA GLY A 133 1.94 20.12 4.74
C GLY A 133 0.89 19.09 4.35
N THR A 134 -0.34 19.55 4.14
CA THR A 134 -1.39 18.67 3.60
C THR A 134 -1.02 18.20 2.20
N GLY A 135 -1.50 16.99 1.82
CA GLY A 135 -1.26 16.47 0.47
C GLY A 135 -1.67 17.45 -0.63
N GLU A 136 -2.82 18.12 -0.45
CA GLU A 136 -3.31 19.15 -1.39
C GLU A 136 -2.37 20.37 -1.46
N ALA A 137 -1.90 20.88 -0.31
CA ALA A 137 -0.98 22.01 -0.26
C ALA A 137 0.34 21.70 -0.97
N LEU A 138 0.90 20.52 -0.71
CA LEU A 138 2.16 20.07 -1.34
C LEU A 138 2.00 19.82 -2.85
N LEU A 139 0.85 19.30 -3.31
CA LEU A 139 0.56 19.13 -4.75
C LEU A 139 0.49 20.48 -5.48
N ASN A 140 0.16 21.56 -4.78
CA ASN A 140 0.04 22.90 -5.34
C ASN A 140 1.28 23.78 -5.11
N ASP A 141 2.23 23.36 -4.26
CA ASP A 141 3.48 24.09 -4.02
C ASP A 141 4.37 24.06 -5.28
N GLU A 142 4.74 25.22 -5.81
CA GLU A 142 5.54 25.34 -7.05
C GLU A 142 6.92 24.70 -6.90
N ARG A 143 7.55 24.77 -5.72
CA ARG A 143 8.86 24.15 -5.45
C ARG A 143 8.77 22.64 -5.51
N VAL A 144 7.69 22.06 -4.94
CA VAL A 144 7.43 20.62 -5.02
C VAL A 144 7.12 20.20 -6.45
N LYS A 145 6.38 21.00 -7.21
CA LYS A 145 6.09 20.74 -8.63
C LYS A 145 7.36 20.74 -9.48
N GLU A 146 8.20 21.75 -9.33
CA GLU A 146 9.44 21.86 -10.11
C GLU A 146 10.41 20.73 -9.79
N ALA A 147 10.58 20.38 -8.50
CA ALA A 147 11.54 19.39 -8.06
C ALA A 147 11.09 17.93 -8.31
N TYR A 148 9.80 17.63 -8.11
CA TYR A 148 9.34 16.23 -8.00
C TYR A 148 8.15 15.87 -8.91
N LEU A 149 7.39 16.83 -9.44
CA LEU A 149 6.18 16.55 -10.22
C LEU A 149 6.35 16.76 -11.73
N GLY A 150 7.58 17.03 -12.20
CA GLY A 150 7.90 17.23 -13.61
C GLY A 150 7.39 18.56 -14.17
N GLY A 151 7.41 19.61 -13.36
CA GLY A 151 7.18 20.98 -13.82
C GLY A 151 8.14 21.32 -14.95
N ARG A 152 7.63 21.67 -16.14
CA ARG A 152 8.45 22.14 -17.25
C ARG A 152 9.19 23.38 -16.77
N LYS A 153 10.53 23.34 -16.78
CA LYS A 153 11.30 24.58 -16.84
C LYS A 153 10.89 25.27 -18.13
N HIS A 154 10.10 26.32 -18.03
CA HIS A 154 9.97 27.26 -19.14
C HIS A 154 11.34 27.93 -19.29
N ALA A 155 12.04 27.53 -20.35
CA ALA A 155 13.19 28.28 -20.85
C ALA A 155 12.72 29.58 -21.47
#